data_f5034b74e1b4b86736f78a88b440bfeb
#
_entry.id   f5034b74e1b4b86736f78a88b440bfeb
#
_cell.length_a   1.000
_cell.length_b   1.000
_cell.length_c   1.000
_cell.angle_alpha   90.00
_cell.angle_beta   90.00
_cell.angle_gamma   90.00
#
_symmetry.space_group_name_H-M   'P 1'
#
loop_
_entity.id
_entity.type
_entity.pdbx_description
1 polymer ?
#
loop_
_entity_poly.entity_id
_entity_poly.type
_entity_poly.pdbx_seq_one_letter_code
_entity_poly.pdbx_strand_id
1 'polypeptide(L)'
;MLTRPGSSPGPAWMRKLGDGTVDPRELRRKMLRVVLFFGILQAVSIIVGDIAFYQAHGRHARSYNSPIKIAGLPLFSIGPIAHGIIAYGGVATGVIAIGGLAAGVIAFGGLSVGVFAFGGLSAGILAFAGVALGWQAVGAVALGHAALGALAIGRYAYAGDGVALGRDEASGKQKESLFG
;
A
#
# COMPACT_ATOMS: atom_id res chain seq x y z
N MET A 1 -2.04 -2.64 -36.31
CA MET A 1 -2.68 -2.66 -34.96
C MET A 1 -3.27 -4.05 -34.75
N LEU A 2 -2.48 -5.01 -34.30
CA LEU A 2 -2.89 -6.41 -34.12
C LEU A 2 -3.31 -6.63 -32.67
N THR A 3 -4.61 -6.43 -32.39
CA THR A 3 -5.22 -6.91 -31.16
C THR A 3 -5.21 -8.44 -31.20
N ARG A 4 -4.45 -9.08 -30.31
CA ARG A 4 -4.54 -10.54 -30.15
C ARG A 4 -5.95 -10.90 -29.70
N PRO A 5 -6.68 -11.76 -30.41
CA PRO A 5 -8.00 -12.21 -30.01
C PRO A 5 -7.84 -13.07 -28.75
N GLY A 6 -8.43 -12.63 -27.63
CA GLY A 6 -8.48 -13.37 -26.36
C GLY A 6 -7.92 -12.65 -25.13
N SER A 7 -7.39 -11.44 -25.22
CA SER A 7 -7.06 -10.66 -24.02
C SER A 7 -8.35 -10.06 -23.45
N SER A 8 -8.71 -10.48 -22.24
CA SER A 8 -9.75 -9.78 -21.50
C SER A 8 -9.35 -8.30 -21.35
N PRO A 9 -10.26 -7.36 -21.59
CA PRO A 9 -9.91 -5.95 -21.47
C PRO A 9 -9.43 -5.65 -20.07
N GLY A 10 -8.21 -5.12 -19.95
CA GLY A 10 -7.64 -4.71 -18.68
C GLY A 10 -8.55 -3.73 -17.91
N PRO A 11 -8.29 -3.47 -16.65
CA PRO A 11 -9.08 -2.56 -15.85
C PRO A 11 -9.22 -1.19 -16.54
N ALA A 12 -10.35 -0.53 -16.33
CA ALA A 12 -10.75 0.68 -17.05
C ALA A 12 -9.69 1.81 -17.00
N TRP A 13 -8.95 1.93 -15.90
CA TRP A 13 -7.87 2.90 -15.75
C TRP A 13 -6.68 2.61 -16.69
N MET A 14 -6.38 1.33 -16.92
CA MET A 14 -5.29 0.92 -17.80
C MET A 14 -5.62 1.22 -19.28
N ARG A 15 -6.89 1.06 -19.68
CA ARG A 15 -7.34 1.45 -21.03
C ARG A 15 -7.18 2.95 -21.25
N LYS A 16 -7.54 3.78 -20.25
CA LYS A 16 -7.35 5.23 -20.29
C LYS A 16 -5.90 5.65 -20.44
N LEU A 17 -4.95 4.88 -19.86
CA LEU A 17 -3.52 5.11 -20.06
C LEU A 17 -3.08 4.77 -21.50
N GLY A 18 -3.59 3.66 -22.05
CA GLY A 18 -3.28 3.22 -23.41
C GLY A 18 -3.88 4.12 -24.49
N ASP A 19 -5.03 4.73 -24.22
CA ASP A 19 -5.72 5.65 -25.14
C ASP A 19 -5.12 7.07 -25.15
N GLY A 20 -4.07 7.32 -24.36
CA GLY A 20 -3.44 8.64 -24.25
C GLY A 20 -4.31 9.72 -23.59
N THR A 21 -5.47 9.34 -23.04
CA THR A 21 -6.41 10.28 -22.39
C THR A 21 -5.96 10.70 -20.99
N VAL A 22 -4.97 10.01 -20.42
CA VAL A 22 -4.37 10.34 -19.11
C VAL A 22 -2.87 10.48 -19.31
N ASP A 23 -2.33 11.65 -18.98
CA ASP A 23 -0.88 11.86 -18.96
C ASP A 23 -0.26 11.00 -17.83
N PRO A 24 0.64 10.05 -18.16
CA PRO A 24 1.30 9.21 -17.16
C PRO A 24 2.07 10.02 -16.11
N ARG A 25 2.58 11.19 -16.49
CA ARG A 25 3.29 12.09 -15.55
C ARG A 25 2.35 12.70 -14.52
N GLU A 26 1.14 13.05 -14.94
CA GLU A 26 0.12 13.59 -14.05
C GLU A 26 -0.39 12.53 -13.09
N LEU A 27 -0.63 11.32 -13.57
CA LEU A 27 -1.02 10.19 -12.74
C LEU A 27 0.03 9.87 -11.69
N ARG A 28 1.30 9.81 -12.10
CA ARG A 28 2.43 9.60 -11.19
C ARG A 28 2.52 10.69 -10.12
N ARG A 29 2.34 11.96 -10.48
CA ARG A 29 2.33 13.07 -9.51
C ARG A 29 1.17 12.95 -8.52
N LYS A 30 -0.03 12.60 -8.99
CA LYS A 30 -1.20 12.39 -8.11
C LYS A 30 -0.97 11.22 -7.17
N MET A 31 -0.49 10.09 -7.67
CA MET A 31 -0.16 8.92 -6.85
C MET A 31 0.96 9.21 -5.85
N LEU A 32 2.02 9.90 -6.26
CA LEU A 32 3.10 10.27 -5.35
C LEU A 32 2.60 11.17 -4.21
N ARG A 33 1.70 12.12 -4.49
CA ARG A 33 1.07 12.95 -3.45
C ARG A 33 0.25 12.13 -2.47
N VAL A 34 -0.51 11.15 -2.96
CA VAL A 34 -1.30 10.25 -2.11
C VAL A 34 -0.38 9.41 -1.22
N VAL A 35 0.65 8.81 -1.79
CA VAL A 35 1.65 8.02 -1.02
C VAL A 35 2.37 8.87 0.01
N LEU A 36 2.82 10.08 -0.37
CA LEU A 36 3.45 11.02 0.56
C LEU A 36 2.49 11.47 1.66
N PHE A 37 1.24 11.80 1.31
CA PHE A 37 0.23 12.19 2.30
C PHE A 37 0.02 11.08 3.33
N PHE A 38 -0.20 9.85 2.89
CA PHE A 38 -0.35 8.70 3.80
C PHE A 38 0.93 8.41 4.58
N GLY A 39 2.11 8.54 3.96
CA GLY A 39 3.40 8.37 4.65
C GLY A 39 3.63 9.41 5.74
N ILE A 40 3.31 10.68 5.47
CA ILE A 40 3.40 11.76 6.46
C ILE A 40 2.37 11.53 7.57
N LEU A 41 1.12 11.20 7.22
CA LEU A 41 0.07 10.91 8.18
C LEU A 41 0.47 9.76 9.13
N GLN A 42 1.08 8.71 8.58
CA GLN A 42 1.60 7.60 9.35
C GLN A 42 2.74 8.04 10.29
N ALA A 43 3.71 8.80 9.79
CA ALA A 43 4.82 9.29 10.60
C ALA A 43 4.33 10.19 11.76
N VAL A 44 3.40 11.09 11.47
CA VAL A 44 2.78 11.96 12.49
C VAL A 44 2.01 11.12 13.51
N SER A 45 1.25 10.10 13.06
CA SER A 45 0.51 9.21 13.96
C SER A 45 1.44 8.46 14.90
N ILE A 46 2.59 7.97 14.41
CA ILE A 46 3.59 7.30 15.23
C ILE A 46 4.14 8.26 16.29
N ILE A 47 4.59 9.44 15.89
CA ILE A 47 5.18 10.42 16.79
C ILE A 47 4.16 10.88 17.86
N VAL A 48 2.96 11.24 17.43
CA VAL A 48 1.90 11.70 18.36
C VAL A 48 1.47 10.57 19.29
N GLY A 49 1.34 9.34 18.78
CA GLY A 49 0.97 8.19 19.59
C GLY A 49 2.01 7.86 20.66
N ASP A 50 3.29 7.88 20.29
CA ASP A 50 4.38 7.67 21.26
C ASP A 50 4.42 8.76 22.32
N ILE A 51 4.33 10.04 21.93
CA ILE A 51 4.31 11.17 22.87
C ILE A 51 3.11 11.06 23.81
N ALA A 52 1.91 10.85 23.26
CA ALA A 52 0.69 10.72 24.07
C ALA A 52 0.76 9.53 25.03
N PHE A 53 1.31 8.41 24.59
CA PHE A 53 1.49 7.23 25.43
C PHE A 53 2.46 7.49 26.57
N TYR A 54 3.62 8.09 26.31
CA TYR A 54 4.62 8.42 27.35
C TYR A 54 4.10 9.46 28.34
N GLN A 55 3.32 10.43 27.91
CA GLN A 55 2.72 11.44 28.79
C GLN A 55 1.61 10.87 29.68
N ALA A 56 0.76 9.98 29.12
CA ALA A 56 -0.38 9.43 29.83
C ALA A 56 -0.01 8.34 30.85
N HIS A 57 1.03 7.55 30.55
CA HIS A 57 1.32 6.32 31.33
C HIS A 57 2.73 6.28 31.92
N GLY A 58 3.56 7.29 31.68
CA GLY A 58 4.94 7.33 32.12
C GLY A 58 5.86 6.33 31.41
N ARG A 59 7.18 6.43 31.67
CA ARG A 59 8.22 5.62 31.02
C ARG A 59 8.15 4.10 31.29
N HIS A 60 7.34 3.67 32.24
CA HIS A 60 7.25 2.27 32.70
C HIS A 60 5.97 1.55 32.22
N ALA A 61 5.05 2.24 31.56
CA ALA A 61 3.84 1.61 31.05
C ALA A 61 4.15 0.75 29.82
N ARG A 62 4.05 -0.57 29.97
CA ARG A 62 4.37 -1.53 28.91
C ARG A 62 3.23 -1.73 27.90
N SER A 63 1.98 -1.52 28.33
CA SER A 63 0.81 -1.67 27.45
C SER A 63 -0.42 -1.02 28.08
N TYR A 64 -1.31 -0.52 27.24
CA TYR A 64 -2.62 -0.02 27.62
C TYR A 64 -3.70 -0.67 26.75
N ASN A 65 -4.71 -1.21 27.41
CA ASN A 65 -5.90 -1.74 26.76
C ASN A 65 -7.13 -1.01 27.26
N SER A 66 -7.97 -0.54 26.35
CA SER A 66 -9.25 0.09 26.70
C SER A 66 -10.14 -0.85 27.50
N PRO A 67 -10.83 -0.37 28.55
CA PRO A 67 -11.85 -1.14 29.26
C PRO A 67 -13.05 -1.47 28.37
N ILE A 68 -13.31 -0.67 27.32
CA ILE A 68 -14.38 -0.90 26.37
C ILE A 68 -13.97 -2.01 25.42
N LYS A 69 -14.73 -3.10 25.42
CA LYS A 69 -14.54 -4.24 24.54
C LYS A 69 -15.71 -4.38 23.58
N ILE A 70 -15.44 -4.61 22.32
CA ILE A 70 -16.42 -4.92 21.27
C ILE A 70 -16.06 -6.28 20.70
N ALA A 71 -16.99 -7.23 20.72
CA ALA A 71 -16.76 -8.63 20.31
C ALA A 71 -15.56 -9.30 21.02
N GLY A 72 -15.32 -8.96 22.30
CA GLY A 72 -14.22 -9.52 23.10
C GLY A 72 -12.87 -8.86 22.87
N LEU A 73 -12.73 -7.98 21.90
CA LEU A 73 -11.49 -7.22 21.61
C LEU A 73 -11.56 -5.82 22.24
N PRO A 74 -10.47 -5.31 22.83
CA PRO A 74 -10.41 -3.94 23.31
C PRO A 74 -10.57 -2.99 22.12
N LEU A 75 -11.36 -1.92 22.33
CA LEU A 75 -11.58 -0.90 21.29
C LEU A 75 -10.25 -0.26 20.88
N PHE A 76 -9.40 0.01 21.86
CA PHE A 76 -8.11 0.64 21.65
C PHE A 76 -7.01 -0.10 22.43
N SER A 77 -5.91 -0.42 21.77
CA SER A 77 -4.75 -1.09 22.37
C SER A 77 -3.47 -0.40 21.93
N ILE A 78 -2.63 -0.05 22.92
CA ILE A 78 -1.32 0.55 22.69
C ILE A 78 -0.27 -0.27 23.43
N GLY A 79 0.84 -0.59 22.78
CA GLY A 79 1.95 -1.30 23.44
C GLY A 79 2.92 -1.90 22.42
N PRO A 80 3.99 -2.54 22.90
CA PRO A 80 4.93 -3.24 22.01
C PRO A 80 4.25 -4.28 21.14
N ILE A 81 3.27 -5.00 21.70
CA ILE A 81 2.37 -5.93 21.01
C ILE A 81 0.95 -5.49 21.34
N ALA A 82 0.22 -4.99 20.35
CA ALA A 82 -1.12 -4.46 20.50
C ALA A 82 -2.14 -5.30 19.73
N HIS A 83 -3.23 -5.71 20.40
CA HIS A 83 -4.33 -6.46 19.82
C HIS A 83 -5.65 -5.76 20.14
N GLY A 84 -6.38 -5.29 19.14
CA GLY A 84 -7.64 -4.58 19.37
C GLY A 84 -8.32 -4.21 18.06
N ILE A 85 -9.45 -3.48 18.16
CA ILE A 85 -10.09 -2.94 16.96
C ILE A 85 -9.18 -1.88 16.35
N ILE A 86 -8.65 -0.98 17.19
CA ILE A 86 -7.60 -0.03 16.83
C ILE A 86 -6.36 -0.41 17.62
N ALA A 87 -5.35 -0.90 16.95
CA ALA A 87 -4.10 -1.35 17.54
C ALA A 87 -2.95 -0.44 17.11
N TYR A 88 -2.17 0.01 18.09
CA TYR A 88 -1.00 0.85 17.88
C TYR A 88 0.21 0.30 18.63
N GLY A 89 1.29 -0.04 17.92
CA GLY A 89 2.47 -0.60 18.59
C GLY A 89 3.56 -1.10 17.66
N GLY A 90 4.55 -1.76 18.25
CA GLY A 90 5.62 -2.41 17.47
C GLY A 90 5.06 -3.49 16.56
N VAL A 91 4.24 -4.37 17.13
CA VAL A 91 3.42 -5.36 16.41
C VAL A 91 1.96 -5.04 16.69
N ALA A 92 1.21 -4.66 15.68
CA ALA A 92 -0.19 -4.29 15.80
C ALA A 92 -1.09 -5.23 14.99
N THR A 93 -2.14 -5.76 15.63
CA THR A 93 -3.14 -6.61 14.97
C THR A 93 -4.56 -6.16 15.33
N GLY A 94 -5.39 -5.93 14.29
CA GLY A 94 -6.73 -5.44 14.51
C GLY A 94 -7.47 -5.09 13.23
N VAL A 95 -8.58 -4.40 13.35
CA VAL A 95 -9.29 -3.87 12.16
C VAL A 95 -8.45 -2.73 11.57
N ILE A 96 -8.01 -1.81 12.42
CA ILE A 96 -7.05 -0.76 12.06
C ILE A 96 -5.77 -1.04 12.84
N ALA A 97 -4.69 -1.34 12.16
CA ALA A 97 -3.41 -1.66 12.75
C ALA A 97 -2.34 -0.64 12.30
N ILE A 98 -1.65 -0.04 13.25
CA ILE A 98 -0.59 0.94 13.00
C ILE A 98 0.65 0.52 13.80
N GLY A 99 1.76 0.24 13.11
CA GLY A 99 2.95 -0.23 13.80
C GLY A 99 4.14 -0.53 12.93
N GLY A 100 5.19 -1.08 13.50
CA GLY A 100 6.33 -1.59 12.74
C GLY A 100 5.92 -2.77 11.87
N LEU A 101 5.24 -3.74 12.48
CA LEU A 101 4.52 -4.83 11.84
C LEU A 101 3.03 -4.61 12.06
N ALA A 102 2.25 -4.49 10.99
CA ALA A 102 0.83 -4.26 11.08
C ALA A 102 0.04 -5.33 10.31
N ALA A 103 -0.96 -5.93 10.97
CA ALA A 103 -1.87 -6.90 10.34
C ALA A 103 -3.32 -6.54 10.64
N GLY A 104 -4.14 -6.33 9.59
CA GLY A 104 -5.53 -5.94 9.78
C GLY A 104 -6.29 -5.72 8.49
N VAL A 105 -7.51 -5.20 8.61
CA VAL A 105 -8.27 -4.79 7.41
C VAL A 105 -7.60 -3.57 6.79
N ILE A 106 -7.25 -2.59 7.62
CA ILE A 106 -6.47 -1.42 7.24
C ILE A 106 -5.16 -1.50 8.04
N ALA A 107 -4.03 -1.67 7.36
CA ALA A 107 -2.73 -1.84 7.99
C ALA A 107 -1.75 -0.75 7.52
N PHE A 108 -1.16 -0.05 8.47
CA PHE A 108 -0.10 0.93 8.26
C PHE A 108 1.16 0.50 9.01
N GLY A 109 2.24 0.20 8.30
CA GLY A 109 3.45 -0.28 8.97
C GLY A 109 4.69 -0.29 8.11
N GLY A 110 5.83 -0.60 8.70
CA GLY A 110 7.04 -0.92 7.95
C GLY A 110 6.81 -2.14 7.09
N LEU A 111 6.29 -3.20 7.72
CA LEU A 111 5.67 -4.36 7.08
C LEU A 111 4.18 -4.33 7.37
N SER A 112 3.35 -4.41 6.34
CA SER A 112 1.90 -4.39 6.49
C SER A 112 1.22 -5.51 5.71
N VAL A 113 0.23 -6.15 6.34
CA VAL A 113 -0.59 -7.20 5.72
C VAL A 113 -2.05 -6.89 5.98
N GLY A 114 -2.87 -6.80 4.92
CA GLY A 114 -4.28 -6.47 5.08
C GLY A 114 -5.06 -6.39 3.79
N VAL A 115 -6.32 -6.00 3.89
CA VAL A 115 -7.12 -5.68 2.69
C VAL A 115 -6.58 -4.40 2.04
N PHE A 116 -6.40 -3.38 2.87
CA PHE A 116 -5.73 -2.13 2.53
C PHE A 116 -4.40 -2.08 3.29
N ALA A 117 -3.28 -2.22 2.61
CA ALA A 117 -1.96 -2.26 3.23
C ALA A 117 -1.09 -1.11 2.71
N PHE A 118 -0.54 -0.34 3.64
CA PHE A 118 0.31 0.81 3.38
C PHE A 118 1.61 0.70 4.15
N GLY A 119 2.76 0.81 3.48
CA GLY A 119 4.02 0.70 4.19
C GLY A 119 5.28 0.71 3.37
N GLY A 120 6.37 0.23 3.93
CA GLY A 120 7.63 -0.01 3.21
C GLY A 120 7.52 -1.26 2.33
N LEU A 121 7.08 -2.36 2.95
CA LEU A 121 6.71 -3.61 2.30
C LEU A 121 5.26 -3.92 2.67
N SER A 122 4.40 -4.10 1.68
CA SER A 122 2.99 -4.39 1.94
C SER A 122 2.46 -5.56 1.12
N ALA A 123 1.56 -6.33 1.76
CA ALA A 123 0.85 -7.43 1.12
C ALA A 123 -0.66 -7.31 1.38
N GLY A 124 -1.48 -7.36 0.31
CA GLY A 124 -2.93 -7.22 0.47
C GLY A 124 -3.71 -7.23 -0.83
N ILE A 125 -5.01 -6.97 -0.73
CA ILE A 125 -5.84 -6.81 -1.93
C ILE A 125 -5.45 -5.49 -2.62
N LEU A 126 -5.35 -4.41 -1.86
CA LEU A 126 -4.84 -3.12 -2.27
C LEU A 126 -3.56 -2.83 -1.48
N ALA A 127 -2.42 -2.86 -2.15
CA ALA A 127 -1.12 -2.65 -1.53
C ALA A 127 -0.45 -1.38 -2.09
N PHE A 128 -0.07 -0.48 -1.20
CA PHE A 128 0.68 0.75 -1.52
C PHE A 128 1.97 0.77 -0.72
N ALA A 129 3.11 0.56 -1.38
CA ALA A 129 4.38 0.43 -0.67
C ALA A 129 5.58 0.74 -1.55
N GLY A 130 6.78 0.77 -0.97
CA GLY A 130 8.01 0.68 -1.74
C GLY A 130 8.06 -0.64 -2.52
N VAL A 131 7.77 -1.76 -1.83
CA VAL A 131 7.53 -3.07 -2.44
C VAL A 131 6.11 -3.51 -2.11
N ALA A 132 5.26 -3.63 -3.11
CA ALA A 132 3.86 -3.95 -2.98
C ALA A 132 3.54 -5.32 -3.60
N LEU A 133 2.87 -6.17 -2.82
CA LEU A 133 2.39 -7.49 -3.22
C LEU A 133 0.87 -7.52 -3.08
N GLY A 134 0.12 -7.76 -4.17
CA GLY A 134 -1.33 -7.79 -4.01
C GLY A 134 -2.12 -7.96 -5.28
N TRP A 135 -3.44 -7.99 -5.13
CA TRP A 135 -4.30 -8.00 -6.31
C TRP A 135 -4.12 -6.72 -7.13
N GLN A 136 -4.13 -5.58 -6.45
CA GLN A 136 -3.75 -4.29 -7.01
C GLN A 136 -2.55 -3.77 -6.20
N ALA A 137 -1.39 -3.70 -6.83
CA ALA A 137 -0.15 -3.29 -6.21
C ALA A 137 0.36 -1.99 -6.85
N VAL A 138 0.68 -1.02 -6.01
CA VAL A 138 1.24 0.27 -6.41
C VAL A 138 2.49 0.54 -5.59
N GLY A 139 3.63 0.67 -6.26
CA GLY A 139 4.88 0.88 -5.56
C GLY A 139 6.07 1.10 -6.48
N ALA A 140 7.28 1.19 -5.94
CA ALA A 140 8.48 1.18 -6.77
C ALA A 140 8.66 -0.19 -7.42
N VAL A 141 8.47 -1.27 -6.64
CA VAL A 141 8.36 -2.65 -7.10
C VAL A 141 6.94 -3.13 -6.80
N ALA A 142 6.19 -3.47 -7.81
CA ALA A 142 4.82 -3.92 -7.68
C ALA A 142 4.65 -5.31 -8.29
N LEU A 143 4.17 -6.25 -7.48
CA LEU A 143 3.86 -7.61 -7.90
C LEU A 143 2.38 -7.91 -7.64
N GLY A 144 1.63 -8.26 -8.70
CA GLY A 144 0.22 -8.53 -8.52
C GLY A 144 -0.55 -8.76 -9.80
N HIS A 145 -1.87 -8.90 -9.68
CA HIS A 145 -2.72 -9.04 -10.86
C HIS A 145 -2.73 -7.76 -11.69
N ALA A 146 -2.87 -6.60 -11.04
CA ALA A 146 -2.69 -5.29 -11.63
C ALA A 146 -1.57 -4.56 -10.87
N ALA A 147 -0.43 -4.35 -11.52
CA ALA A 147 0.77 -3.77 -10.93
C ALA A 147 1.11 -2.43 -11.58
N LEU A 148 1.35 -1.41 -10.77
CA LEU A 148 1.79 -0.09 -11.20
C LEU A 148 3.06 0.29 -10.43
N GLY A 149 4.18 0.46 -11.14
CA GLY A 149 5.46 0.76 -10.48
C GLY A 149 6.57 1.12 -11.44
N ALA A 150 7.79 1.28 -10.91
CA ALA A 150 8.98 1.34 -11.75
C ALA A 150 9.35 -0.05 -12.26
N LEU A 151 9.25 -1.06 -11.40
CA LEU A 151 9.26 -2.46 -11.78
C LEU A 151 7.88 -3.05 -11.47
N ALA A 152 7.13 -3.38 -12.49
CA ALA A 152 5.79 -3.94 -12.37
C ALA A 152 5.76 -5.36 -12.94
N ILE A 153 5.38 -6.34 -12.12
CA ILE A 153 5.28 -7.74 -12.50
C ILE A 153 3.86 -8.22 -12.22
N GLY A 154 3.14 -8.64 -13.27
CA GLY A 154 1.77 -9.08 -13.10
C GLY A 154 1.05 -9.36 -14.41
N ARG A 155 -0.23 -9.73 -14.31
CA ARG A 155 -1.02 -9.97 -15.52
C ARG A 155 -1.22 -8.66 -16.31
N TYR A 156 -1.53 -7.58 -15.61
CA TYR A 156 -1.63 -6.22 -16.12
C TYR A 156 -0.54 -5.39 -15.45
N ALA A 157 0.58 -5.19 -16.14
CA ALA A 157 1.72 -4.46 -15.61
C ALA A 157 1.88 -3.12 -16.34
N TYR A 158 2.00 -2.04 -15.58
CA TYR A 158 2.30 -0.72 -16.08
C TYR A 158 3.52 -0.15 -15.37
N ALA A 159 4.56 0.15 -16.15
CA ALA A 159 5.74 0.85 -15.66
C ALA A 159 5.93 2.13 -16.50
N GLY A 160 5.98 3.28 -15.84
CA GLY A 160 6.16 4.57 -16.53
C GLY A 160 7.47 4.62 -17.32
N ASP A 161 8.58 4.79 -16.59
CA ASP A 161 9.95 4.83 -17.15
C ASP A 161 10.74 3.54 -16.83
N GLY A 162 10.10 2.51 -16.32
CA GLY A 162 10.71 1.27 -15.81
C GLY A 162 10.40 0.04 -16.66
N VAL A 163 10.48 -1.12 -16.02
CA VAL A 163 10.29 -2.43 -16.64
C VAL A 163 8.93 -2.98 -16.22
N ALA A 164 8.10 -3.30 -17.20
CA ALA A 164 6.86 -4.03 -17.01
C ALA A 164 7.04 -5.45 -17.54
N LEU A 165 6.75 -6.44 -16.70
CA LEU A 165 6.76 -7.86 -17.04
C LEU A 165 5.35 -8.42 -16.86
N GLY A 166 4.65 -8.66 -17.95
CA GLY A 166 3.29 -9.14 -17.88
C GLY A 166 2.75 -9.62 -19.22
N ARG A 167 1.53 -10.12 -19.18
CA ARG A 167 0.85 -10.58 -20.38
C ARG A 167 0.33 -9.41 -21.22
N ASP A 168 -0.10 -8.35 -20.55
CA ASP A 168 -0.56 -7.08 -21.14
C ASP A 168 0.32 -5.96 -20.58
N GLU A 169 1.43 -5.66 -21.25
CA GLU A 169 2.45 -4.71 -20.83
C GLU A 169 2.18 -3.31 -21.38
N ALA A 170 2.34 -2.30 -20.54
CA ALA A 170 2.46 -0.92 -20.98
C ALA A 170 3.67 -0.28 -20.30
N SER A 171 4.77 -0.14 -21.04
CA SER A 171 5.97 0.58 -20.64
C SER A 171 6.14 1.80 -21.54
N GLY A 172 6.40 2.95 -20.93
CA GLY A 172 6.63 4.20 -21.68
C GLY A 172 7.90 4.18 -22.54
N LYS A 173 8.89 3.35 -22.21
CA LYS A 173 10.19 3.29 -22.91
C LYS A 173 10.28 2.21 -23.98
N GLN A 174 9.45 1.19 -23.94
CA GLN A 174 9.59 0.04 -24.86
C GLN A 174 9.11 0.33 -26.28
N LYS A 175 8.43 1.45 -26.52
CA LYS A 175 8.04 1.85 -27.86
C LYS A 175 9.17 2.48 -28.69
N GLU A 176 10.20 3.04 -28.05
CA GLU A 176 11.29 3.69 -28.79
C GLU A 176 12.38 2.72 -29.29
N SER A 177 12.56 1.55 -28.64
CA SER A 177 13.62 0.63 -29.01
C SER A 177 13.26 -0.36 -30.14
N LEU A 178 12.00 -0.38 -30.59
CA LEU A 178 11.55 -1.26 -31.68
C LEU A 178 11.45 -0.55 -33.03
N PHE A 179 11.69 0.77 -33.08
CA PHE A 179 11.63 1.59 -34.31
C PHE A 179 12.88 2.48 -34.53
N GLY A 180 14.01 2.14 -33.87
CA GLY A 180 15.29 2.76 -34.10
C GLY A 180 16.22 1.85 -34.92
#